data_3830358b985a51d1b12b7695c49b728e
#
_entry.id   3830358b985a51d1b12b7695c49b728e
#
_cell.length_a   1.000
_cell.length_b   1.000
_cell.length_c   1.000
_cell.angle_alpha   90.00
_cell.angle_beta   90.00
_cell.angle_gamma   90.00
#
_symmetry.space_group_name_H-M   'P 1'
#
loop_
_entity.id
_entity.type
_entity.pdbx_description
1 polymer ?
#
loop_
_entity_poly.entity_id
_entity_poly.type
_entity_poly.pdbx_seq_one_letter_code
_entity_poly.pdbx_strand_id
1 'polypeptide(L)'
;LVPNKQGECWSMDFMSDSSCNQRRFRTFNVIDDFNREALGIDIDIAVSLPAGRVTRYLDKLAEYHGYPLKIRVDNGPEFTGKTFINWAKSHDIAIDYIQPGSPYQNGYIERFNRTYRTEVLDLYLFNNLAQARRITEEWLTIYNTKRPHEALNNMTPIEYKTLKQAA
;
A
#
# COMPACT_ATOMS: atom_id res chain seq x y z
N LEU A 1 15.79 8.03 -0.54
CA LEU A 1 15.50 9.44 -0.75
C LEU A 1 14.07 9.76 -0.28
N VAL A 2 13.90 10.85 0.43
CA VAL A 2 12.60 11.29 0.91
C VAL A 2 11.89 12.05 -0.21
N PRO A 3 10.66 11.66 -0.59
CA PRO A 3 9.91 12.41 -1.60
C PRO A 3 9.62 13.85 -1.17
N ASN A 4 9.56 14.74 -2.15
CA ASN A 4 9.30 16.15 -1.91
C ASN A 4 7.82 16.51 -2.01
N LYS A 5 7.03 15.66 -2.64
CA LYS A 5 5.61 15.91 -2.87
C LYS A 5 4.83 14.60 -2.98
N GLN A 6 3.52 14.71 -2.78
CA GLN A 6 2.60 13.62 -2.96
C GLN A 6 2.60 13.15 -4.41
N GLY A 7 2.44 11.83 -4.61
CA GLY A 7 2.44 11.24 -5.94
C GLY A 7 3.81 11.03 -6.55
N GLU A 8 4.87 11.35 -5.84
CA GLU A 8 6.23 11.14 -6.36
C GLU A 8 6.61 9.66 -6.33
N CYS A 9 6.31 8.97 -5.25
CA CYS A 9 6.60 7.53 -5.13
C CYS A 9 5.54 6.81 -4.30
N TRP A 10 4.97 5.75 -4.86
CA TRP A 10 4.13 4.82 -4.12
C TRP A 10 4.94 3.56 -3.83
N SER A 11 4.94 3.12 -2.58
CA SER A 11 5.48 1.83 -2.18
C SER A 11 4.33 0.86 -2.01
N MET A 12 4.52 -0.39 -2.43
CA MET A 12 3.47 -1.39 -2.36
C MET A 12 4.04 -2.77 -2.09
N ASP A 13 3.23 -3.63 -1.47
CA ASP A 13 3.65 -4.96 -1.08
C ASP A 13 2.43 -5.83 -0.79
N PHE A 14 2.66 -7.15 -0.76
CA PHE A 14 1.64 -8.13 -0.41
C PHE A 14 1.87 -8.66 1.00
N MET A 15 0.77 -8.98 1.68
CA MET A 15 0.80 -9.72 2.92
C MET A 15 -0.18 -10.89 2.81
N SER A 16 -0.02 -11.89 3.69
CA SER A 16 -0.90 -13.06 3.74
C SER A 16 -1.40 -13.29 5.15
N ASP A 17 -2.64 -13.78 5.27
CA ASP A 17 -3.22 -14.18 6.54
C ASP A 17 -4.32 -15.21 6.31
N SER A 18 -4.98 -15.65 7.39
CA SER A 18 -6.06 -16.65 7.33
C SER A 18 -7.25 -16.19 8.15
N SER A 19 -8.45 -16.50 7.65
CA SER A 19 -9.69 -16.28 8.40
C SER A 19 -9.91 -17.41 9.43
N CYS A 20 -10.94 -17.27 10.28
CA CYS A 20 -11.23 -18.24 11.34
C CYS A 20 -11.55 -19.65 10.83
N ASN A 21 -12.00 -19.78 9.59
CA ASN A 21 -12.22 -21.08 8.96
C ASN A 21 -10.97 -21.57 8.19
N GLN A 22 -9.81 -21.03 8.49
CA GLN A 22 -8.52 -21.36 7.90
C GLN A 22 -8.42 -21.04 6.40
N ARG A 23 -9.29 -20.18 5.90
CA ARG A 23 -9.27 -19.77 4.51
C ARG A 23 -8.18 -18.68 4.33
N ARG A 24 -7.20 -18.98 3.50
CA ARG A 24 -6.08 -18.06 3.27
C ARG A 24 -6.53 -16.92 2.38
N PHE A 25 -5.99 -15.74 2.65
CA PHE A 25 -6.18 -14.56 1.81
C PHE A 25 -4.90 -13.74 1.74
N ARG A 26 -4.85 -12.87 0.75
CA ARG A 26 -3.72 -11.93 0.58
C ARG A 26 -4.25 -10.51 0.62
N THR A 27 -3.40 -9.62 1.09
CA THR A 27 -3.65 -8.18 1.01
C THR A 27 -2.61 -7.55 0.09
N PHE A 28 -3.03 -6.57 -0.69
CA PHE A 28 -2.15 -5.76 -1.51
C PHE A 28 -2.20 -4.35 -0.96
N ASN A 29 -1.10 -3.89 -0.39
CA ASN A 29 -1.00 -2.65 0.36
C ASN A 29 -0.28 -1.60 -0.48
N VAL A 30 -0.83 -0.39 -0.54
CA VAL A 30 -0.25 0.73 -1.29
C VAL A 30 -0.21 1.97 -0.41
N ILE A 31 0.95 2.59 -0.30
CA ILE A 31 1.13 3.83 0.45
C ILE A 31 1.83 4.88 -0.40
N ASP A 32 1.60 6.15 -0.07
CA ASP A 32 2.37 7.26 -0.62
C ASP A 32 3.54 7.55 0.32
N ASP A 33 4.76 7.47 -0.20
CA ASP A 33 5.96 7.63 0.61
C ASP A 33 6.13 9.06 1.16
N PHE A 34 5.48 10.05 0.54
CA PHE A 34 5.62 11.44 0.95
C PHE A 34 5.05 11.69 2.35
N ASN A 35 3.78 11.37 2.52
CA ASN A 35 3.06 11.62 3.78
C ASN A 35 2.67 10.34 4.53
N ARG A 36 3.15 9.19 4.09
CA ARG A 36 2.83 7.87 4.67
C ARG A 36 1.34 7.51 4.57
N GLU A 37 0.59 8.21 3.73
CA GLU A 37 -0.84 7.94 3.55
C GLU A 37 -1.05 6.53 3.01
N ALA A 38 -1.94 5.77 3.65
CA ALA A 38 -2.35 4.47 3.14
C ALA A 38 -3.39 4.71 2.05
N LEU A 39 -3.01 4.51 0.81
CA LEU A 39 -3.90 4.76 -0.33
C LEU A 39 -4.96 3.67 -0.46
N GLY A 40 -4.62 2.45 -0.08
CA GLY A 40 -5.57 1.37 -0.06
C GLY A 40 -4.95 0.03 0.28
N ILE A 41 -5.82 -0.90 0.67
CA ILE A 41 -5.48 -2.30 0.88
C ILE A 41 -6.53 -3.14 0.16
N ASP A 42 -6.12 -3.88 -0.86
CA ASP A 42 -7.00 -4.80 -1.59
C ASP A 42 -6.90 -6.18 -0.97
N ILE A 43 -8.02 -6.74 -0.55
CA ILE A 43 -8.09 -8.04 0.14
C ILE A 43 -8.79 -9.05 -0.76
N ASP A 44 -8.15 -10.20 -1.00
CA ASP A 44 -8.74 -11.27 -1.79
C ASP A 44 -8.29 -12.64 -1.29
N ILE A 45 -9.12 -13.66 -1.57
CA ILE A 45 -8.85 -15.05 -1.20
C ILE A 45 -7.83 -15.72 -2.11
N ALA A 46 -7.49 -15.13 -3.25
CA ALA A 46 -6.52 -15.73 -4.16
C ALA A 46 -5.14 -15.82 -3.50
N VAL A 47 -4.52 -17.00 -3.56
CA VAL A 47 -3.18 -17.23 -3.03
C VAL A 47 -2.16 -16.40 -3.81
N SER A 48 -2.42 -16.17 -5.10
CA SER A 48 -1.66 -15.24 -5.92
C SER A 48 -2.64 -14.36 -6.67
N LEU A 49 -2.54 -13.05 -6.46
CA LEU A 49 -3.38 -12.11 -7.21
C LEU A 49 -2.86 -12.01 -8.64
N PRO A 50 -3.70 -12.21 -9.66
CA PRO A 50 -3.26 -12.02 -11.03
C PRO A 50 -2.77 -10.59 -11.26
N ALA A 51 -1.76 -10.42 -12.12
CA ALA A 51 -1.19 -9.11 -12.42
C ALA A 51 -2.26 -8.12 -12.92
N GLY A 52 -3.26 -8.61 -13.68
CA GLY A 52 -4.36 -7.78 -14.12
C GLY A 52 -5.22 -7.22 -12.99
N ARG A 53 -5.35 -7.96 -11.89
CA ARG A 53 -6.06 -7.44 -10.72
C ARG A 53 -5.26 -6.31 -10.04
N VAL A 54 -3.95 -6.48 -9.95
CA VAL A 54 -3.06 -5.46 -9.38
C VAL A 54 -3.18 -4.15 -10.17
N THR A 55 -3.04 -4.22 -11.49
CA THR A 55 -3.10 -3.02 -12.33
C THR A 55 -4.47 -2.36 -12.30
N ARG A 56 -5.55 -3.14 -12.29
CA ARG A 56 -6.91 -2.58 -12.19
C ARG A 56 -7.11 -1.88 -10.85
N TYR A 57 -6.58 -2.44 -9.76
CA TYR A 57 -6.68 -1.80 -8.46
C TYR A 57 -5.90 -0.49 -8.42
N LEU A 58 -4.70 -0.48 -9.02
CA LEU A 58 -3.90 0.75 -9.11
C LEU A 58 -4.57 1.81 -9.96
N ASP A 59 -5.22 1.43 -11.06
CA ASP A 59 -6.02 2.36 -11.85
C ASP A 59 -7.14 2.99 -11.03
N LYS A 60 -7.79 2.19 -10.19
CA LYS A 60 -8.86 2.66 -9.31
C LYS A 60 -8.33 3.67 -8.29
N LEU A 61 -7.17 3.41 -7.70
CA LEU A 61 -6.54 4.36 -6.77
C LEU A 61 -6.13 5.64 -7.52
N ALA A 62 -5.66 5.51 -8.74
CA ALA A 62 -5.22 6.64 -9.55
C ALA A 62 -6.38 7.53 -9.99
N GLU A 63 -7.61 7.02 -10.10
CA GLU A 63 -8.79 7.84 -10.38
C GLU A 63 -8.95 8.92 -9.32
N TYR A 64 -8.63 8.61 -8.08
CA TYR A 64 -8.76 9.53 -6.96
C TYR A 64 -7.47 10.33 -6.73
N HIS A 65 -6.32 9.68 -6.79
CA HIS A 65 -5.03 10.26 -6.39
C HIS A 65 -4.16 10.73 -7.55
N GLY A 66 -4.51 10.37 -8.79
CA GLY A 66 -3.60 10.51 -9.93
C GLY A 66 -2.56 9.39 -9.94
N TYR A 67 -1.87 9.23 -11.07
CA TYR A 67 -0.82 8.22 -11.19
C TYR A 67 0.47 8.73 -10.55
N PRO A 68 1.23 7.85 -9.87
CA PRO A 68 2.51 8.25 -9.30
C PRO A 68 3.57 8.37 -10.37
N LEU A 69 4.64 9.09 -10.08
CA LEU A 69 5.81 9.17 -10.96
C LEU A 69 6.64 7.89 -10.89
N LYS A 70 6.66 7.26 -9.72
CA LYS A 70 7.47 6.07 -9.46
C LYS A 70 6.74 5.11 -8.53
N ILE A 71 7.01 3.82 -8.72
CA ILE A 71 6.52 2.76 -7.84
C ILE A 71 7.72 1.99 -7.32
N ARG A 72 7.73 1.74 -6.01
CA ARG A 72 8.77 0.92 -5.38
C ARG A 72 8.18 -0.42 -4.97
N VAL A 73 8.77 -1.51 -5.48
CA VAL A 73 8.26 -2.89 -5.30
C VAL A 73 9.42 -3.85 -5.13
N ASP A 74 9.12 -5.05 -4.61
CA ASP A 74 10.07 -6.15 -4.62
C ASP A 74 10.11 -6.81 -6.01
N ASN A 75 10.86 -7.91 -6.13
CA ASN A 75 11.02 -8.63 -7.39
C ASN A 75 10.01 -9.79 -7.53
N GLY A 76 8.87 -9.71 -6.87
CA GLY A 76 7.83 -10.71 -7.00
C GLY A 76 7.30 -10.84 -8.43
N PRO A 77 6.78 -12.02 -8.79
CA PRO A 77 6.33 -12.26 -10.18
C PRO A 77 5.19 -11.33 -10.60
N GLU A 78 4.40 -10.83 -9.67
CA GLU A 78 3.32 -9.87 -9.96
C GLU A 78 3.86 -8.56 -10.52
N PHE A 79 5.10 -8.19 -10.18
CA PHE A 79 5.70 -6.92 -10.55
C PHE A 79 6.76 -7.03 -11.66
N THR A 80 7.25 -8.24 -11.95
CA THR A 80 8.26 -8.46 -12.98
C THR A 80 7.67 -8.95 -14.30
N GLY A 81 6.37 -9.29 -14.31
CA GLY A 81 5.68 -9.77 -15.50
C GLY A 81 5.34 -8.65 -16.47
N LYS A 82 5.03 -9.06 -17.71
CA LYS A 82 4.74 -8.12 -18.80
C LYS A 82 3.52 -7.23 -18.53
N THR A 83 2.49 -7.76 -17.91
CA THR A 83 1.26 -7.01 -17.63
C THR A 83 1.55 -5.78 -16.80
N PHE A 84 2.29 -5.96 -15.71
CA PHE A 84 2.62 -4.86 -14.81
C PHE A 84 3.59 -3.86 -15.47
N ILE A 85 4.63 -4.38 -16.12
CA ILE A 85 5.63 -3.55 -16.78
C ILE A 85 5.01 -2.71 -17.90
N ASN A 86 4.15 -3.31 -18.73
CA ASN A 86 3.48 -2.59 -19.81
C ASN A 86 2.50 -1.55 -19.27
N TRP A 87 1.80 -1.89 -18.18
CA TRP A 87 0.91 -0.93 -17.52
C TRP A 87 1.69 0.30 -17.03
N ALA A 88 2.82 0.08 -16.36
CA ALA A 88 3.66 1.17 -15.87
C ALA A 88 4.17 2.04 -17.01
N LYS A 89 4.63 1.43 -18.11
CA LYS A 89 5.08 2.17 -19.29
C LYS A 89 3.97 3.02 -19.89
N SER A 90 2.76 2.47 -19.98
CA SER A 90 1.63 3.19 -20.59
C SER A 90 1.21 4.41 -19.78
N HIS A 91 1.59 4.48 -18.50
CA HIS A 91 1.29 5.60 -17.62
C HIS A 91 2.52 6.43 -17.25
N ASP A 92 3.64 6.20 -17.95
CA ASP A 92 4.91 6.91 -17.68
C ASP A 92 5.38 6.75 -16.23
N ILE A 93 5.19 5.58 -15.66
CA ILE A 93 5.59 5.27 -14.29
C ILE A 93 6.92 4.53 -14.29
N ALA A 94 7.90 5.05 -13.56
CA ALA A 94 9.16 4.35 -13.35
C ALA A 94 8.99 3.28 -12.27
N ILE A 95 9.56 2.10 -12.48
CA ILE A 95 9.52 1.02 -11.48
C ILE A 95 10.89 0.93 -10.81
N ASP A 96 10.90 1.08 -9.49
CA ASP A 96 12.09 0.94 -8.67
C ASP A 96 12.03 -0.40 -7.95
N TYR A 97 12.75 -1.40 -8.50
CA TYR A 97 12.81 -2.73 -7.89
C TYR A 97 13.80 -2.74 -6.74
N ILE A 98 13.35 -3.22 -5.59
CA ILE A 98 14.20 -3.36 -4.41
C ILE A 98 15.16 -4.50 -4.64
N GLN A 99 16.45 -4.29 -4.34
CA GLN A 99 17.44 -5.36 -4.46
C GLN A 99 17.27 -6.37 -3.33
N PRO A 100 17.36 -7.66 -3.62
CA PRO A 100 17.32 -8.71 -2.60
C PRO A 100 18.36 -8.45 -1.52
N GLY A 101 17.95 -8.60 -0.26
CA GLY A 101 18.85 -8.40 0.88
C GLY A 101 19.06 -6.94 1.29
N SER A 102 18.32 -5.98 0.68
CA SER A 102 18.43 -4.57 1.02
C SER A 102 17.10 -4.07 1.63
N PRO A 103 16.79 -4.43 2.89
CA PRO A 103 15.51 -4.09 3.51
C PRO A 103 15.26 -2.58 3.64
N TYR A 104 16.32 -1.77 3.66
CA TYR A 104 16.18 -0.32 3.77
C TYR A 104 15.49 0.32 2.57
N GLN A 105 15.51 -0.34 1.42
CA GLN A 105 14.95 0.21 0.19
C GLN A 105 13.43 0.25 0.18
N ASN A 106 12.76 -0.48 1.10
CA ASN A 106 11.31 -0.50 1.21
C ASN A 106 10.82 -0.24 2.64
N GLY A 107 11.57 0.57 3.38
CA GLY A 107 11.31 0.81 4.80
C GLY A 107 9.93 1.36 5.12
N TYR A 108 9.37 2.20 4.25
CA TYR A 108 8.06 2.81 4.49
C TYR A 108 6.94 1.76 4.45
N ILE A 109 6.92 0.93 3.41
CA ILE A 109 5.86 -0.09 3.31
C ILE A 109 6.05 -1.20 4.35
N GLU A 110 7.29 -1.55 4.68
CA GLU A 110 7.56 -2.55 5.71
C GLU A 110 7.05 -2.09 7.08
N ARG A 111 7.27 -0.83 7.42
CA ARG A 111 6.75 -0.26 8.67
C ARG A 111 5.23 -0.24 8.67
N PHE A 112 4.62 0.16 7.55
CA PHE A 112 3.18 0.13 7.40
C PHE A 112 2.63 -1.28 7.58
N ASN A 113 3.23 -2.27 6.91
CA ASN A 113 2.82 -3.67 6.99
C ASN A 113 2.87 -4.17 8.41
N ARG A 114 3.92 -3.83 9.15
CA ARG A 114 4.07 -4.23 10.55
C ARG A 114 2.96 -3.65 11.43
N THR A 115 2.65 -2.38 11.22
CA THR A 115 1.58 -1.71 11.96
C THR A 115 0.22 -2.34 11.64
N TYR A 116 -0.06 -2.59 10.37
CA TYR A 116 -1.31 -3.21 9.94
C TYR A 116 -1.44 -4.63 10.51
N ARG A 117 -0.36 -5.41 10.47
CA ARG A 117 -0.36 -6.76 11.04
C ARG A 117 -0.67 -6.73 12.52
N THR A 118 0.01 -5.88 13.27
CA THR A 118 -0.15 -5.81 14.73
C THR A 118 -1.53 -5.30 15.13
N GLU A 119 -2.03 -4.29 14.44
CA GLU A 119 -3.26 -3.61 14.85
C GLU A 119 -4.53 -4.19 14.23
N VAL A 120 -4.41 -4.94 13.14
CA VAL A 120 -5.57 -5.50 12.45
C VAL A 120 -5.46 -7.01 12.29
N LEU A 121 -4.47 -7.49 11.53
CA LEU A 121 -4.42 -8.91 11.16
C LEU A 121 -4.23 -9.84 12.37
N ASP A 122 -3.38 -9.46 13.31
CA ASP A 122 -3.11 -10.27 14.50
C ASP A 122 -4.15 -10.06 15.60
N LEU A 123 -4.87 -8.94 15.56
CA LEU A 123 -5.81 -8.59 16.62
C LEU A 123 -7.19 -9.20 16.40
N TYR A 124 -7.59 -9.42 15.15
CA TYR A 124 -8.92 -9.91 14.81
C TYR A 124 -8.87 -11.29 14.17
N LEU A 125 -9.86 -12.12 14.52
CA LEU A 125 -10.09 -13.39 13.85
C LEU A 125 -11.32 -13.21 12.95
N PHE A 126 -11.07 -12.97 11.67
CA PHE A 126 -12.13 -12.63 10.73
C PHE A 126 -13.00 -13.85 10.40
N ASN A 127 -14.31 -13.64 10.39
CA ASN A 127 -15.26 -14.69 10.01
C ASN A 127 -15.33 -14.86 8.49
N ASN A 128 -15.11 -13.78 7.74
CA ASN A 128 -15.15 -13.80 6.27
C ASN A 128 -14.39 -12.58 5.74
N LEU A 129 -14.21 -12.52 4.41
CA LEU A 129 -13.50 -11.42 3.78
C LEU A 129 -14.24 -10.08 3.87
N ALA A 130 -15.56 -10.11 3.86
CA ALA A 130 -16.35 -8.87 4.00
C ALA A 130 -16.06 -8.20 5.33
N GLN A 131 -15.95 -8.97 6.41
CA GLN A 131 -15.57 -8.44 7.72
C GLN A 131 -14.15 -7.90 7.71
N ALA A 132 -13.20 -8.63 7.11
CA ALA A 132 -11.82 -8.19 7.01
C ALA A 132 -11.72 -6.86 6.24
N ARG A 133 -12.45 -6.73 5.14
CA ARG A 133 -12.47 -5.51 4.34
C ARG A 133 -13.05 -4.33 5.12
N ARG A 134 -14.16 -4.54 5.82
CA ARG A 134 -14.79 -3.48 6.61
C ARG A 134 -13.88 -2.98 7.73
N ILE A 135 -13.30 -3.89 8.49
CA ILE A 135 -12.40 -3.52 9.60
C ILE A 135 -11.17 -2.80 9.06
N THR A 136 -10.61 -3.28 7.95
CA THR A 136 -9.46 -2.65 7.31
C THR A 136 -9.78 -1.23 6.84
N GLU A 137 -10.94 -1.01 6.19
CA GLU A 137 -11.33 0.33 5.73
C GLU A 137 -11.53 1.30 6.90
N GLU A 138 -12.14 0.86 7.97
CA GLU A 138 -12.29 1.68 9.17
C GLU A 138 -10.93 2.04 9.77
N TRP A 139 -10.04 1.07 9.84
CA TRP A 139 -8.68 1.28 10.34
C TRP A 139 -7.89 2.25 9.47
N LEU A 140 -8.01 2.13 8.14
CA LEU A 140 -7.32 3.02 7.20
C LEU A 140 -7.75 4.48 7.39
N THR A 141 -9.04 4.72 7.62
CA THR A 141 -9.53 6.07 7.88
C THR A 141 -8.88 6.65 9.13
N ILE A 142 -8.79 5.87 10.20
CA ILE A 142 -8.15 6.31 11.44
C ILE A 142 -6.65 6.51 11.23
N TYR A 143 -6.01 5.59 10.51
CA TYR A 143 -4.58 5.68 10.22
C TYR A 143 -4.23 6.99 9.49
N ASN A 144 -5.03 7.35 8.49
CA ASN A 144 -4.75 8.51 7.66
C ASN A 144 -5.14 9.84 8.33
N THR A 145 -6.19 9.84 9.17
CA THR A 145 -6.78 11.09 9.67
C THR A 145 -6.56 11.33 11.16
N LYS A 146 -6.21 10.31 11.94
CA LYS A 146 -6.09 10.44 13.40
C LYS A 146 -4.78 9.96 13.98
N ARG A 147 -4.03 9.12 13.26
CA ARG A 147 -2.78 8.57 13.77
C ARG A 147 -1.62 9.53 13.53
N PRO A 148 -1.00 10.09 14.58
CA PRO A 148 0.18 10.95 14.41
C PRO A 148 1.41 10.11 14.07
N HIS A 149 2.28 10.68 13.23
CA HIS A 149 3.55 10.09 12.85
C HIS A 149 4.70 10.96 13.31
N GLU A 150 5.65 10.38 14.04
CA GLU A 150 6.81 11.12 14.51
C GLU A 150 7.59 11.73 13.34
N ALA A 151 7.76 10.98 12.26
CA ALA A 151 8.46 11.44 11.05
C ALA A 151 7.75 12.61 10.35
N LEU A 152 6.49 12.88 10.70
CA LEU A 152 5.70 13.98 10.15
C LEU A 152 5.45 15.08 11.20
N ASN A 153 6.35 15.25 12.15
CA ASN A 153 6.22 16.19 13.27
C ASN A 153 4.95 15.95 14.08
N ASN A 154 4.61 14.68 14.28
CA ASN A 154 3.41 14.20 14.99
C ASN A 154 2.10 14.59 14.31
N MET A 155 2.14 14.93 13.05
CA MET A 155 0.92 15.12 12.25
C MET A 155 0.44 13.78 11.69
N THR A 156 -0.87 13.72 11.39
CA THR A 156 -1.41 12.61 10.61
C THR A 156 -1.02 12.76 9.14
N PRO A 157 -1.07 11.68 8.34
CA PRO A 157 -0.81 11.79 6.91
C PRO A 157 -1.61 12.89 6.22
N ILE A 158 -2.91 12.98 6.50
CA ILE A 158 -3.76 13.98 5.85
C ILE A 158 -3.44 15.41 6.32
N GLU A 159 -3.13 15.60 7.60
CA GLU A 159 -2.70 16.92 8.10
C GLU A 159 -1.41 17.38 7.42
N TYR A 160 -0.43 16.49 7.33
CA TYR A 160 0.85 16.79 6.71
C TYR A 160 0.69 17.16 5.24
N LYS A 161 -0.09 16.36 4.49
CA LYS A 161 -0.41 16.60 3.10
C LYS A 161 -1.08 17.97 2.90
N THR A 162 -2.08 18.28 3.73
CA THR A 162 -2.83 19.54 3.65
C THR A 162 -1.91 20.73 3.90
N LEU A 163 -1.05 20.64 4.92
CA LEU A 163 -0.10 21.70 5.24
C LEU A 163 0.86 21.96 4.09
N LYS A 164 1.39 20.90 3.47
CA LYS A 164 2.36 21.03 2.37
C LYS A 164 1.73 21.56 1.10
N GLN A 165 0.45 21.27 0.86
CA GLN A 165 -0.29 21.80 -0.28
C GLN A 165 -0.60 23.29 -0.14
N ALA A 166 -0.74 23.77 1.10
CA ALA A 166 -1.02 25.18 1.39
C ALA A 166 0.23 26.07 1.33
N ALA A 167 1.42 25.47 1.28
CA ALA A 167 2.67 26.21 1.29
C ALA A 167 3.07 26.72 -0.10
#